data_b525ed91420404e9445a6cdc419df55a
#
_entry.id   b525ed91420404e9445a6cdc419df55a
#
_cell.length_a   1.000
_cell.length_b   1.000
_cell.length_c   1.000
_cell.angle_alpha   90.00
_cell.angle_beta   90.00
_cell.angle_gamma   90.00
#
_symmetry.space_group_name_H-M   'P 1'
#
loop_
_entity.id
_entity.type
_entity.pdbx_description
1 polymer ?
#
loop_
_entity_poly.entity_id
_entity_poly.type
_entity_poly.pdbx_seq_one_letter_code
_entity_poly.pdbx_strand_id
1 'polypeptide(L)'
;MKSRRAGRVMWIALAVLLIPALLLLGALLLVSPGTPKPFLDAQGRPLTGSISEKSYVKINGIEQGMFIQGRSAHNPVLLYLHGGLPDHFLTDRYSTGLEDIFTVVWWEQRGSGLSYHPDMPPDTLNPEQLVSDTLALTDHLRARFGQDKIYLMGRSGGTFFGIQAAARAPQRYHAYIAVAQISNQLESERLAHRYMLERYKDEGNHKMAKRLEEAPVGDTVPLPDAYLRVRDVAMHELGVGTTRDMNSVFTDMFLASLLHRDYTLGEKIALWRGKLFSGSRLWNTQLSTDLTQKVKRLDIPVYFLHGVHDYTVSYPLAKAYFEHLEAPVKGFYTFKQSAHTPFFEEPDKMRQILRADVLTGTNGLADPQ
;
A
#
# COMPACT_ATOMS: atom_id res chain seq x y z
N MET A 1 53.29 -25.57 18.27
CA MET A 1 53.10 -24.10 18.11
C MET A 1 52.15 -23.71 16.97
N LYS A 2 52.15 -24.35 15.79
CA LYS A 2 51.27 -24.02 14.62
C LYS A 2 49.77 -24.17 14.93
N SER A 3 49.33 -25.18 15.69
CA SER A 3 47.91 -25.44 15.97
C SER A 3 47.26 -24.37 16.90
N ARG A 4 48.00 -23.88 17.90
CA ARG A 4 47.52 -22.82 18.81
C ARG A 4 47.42 -21.45 18.11
N ARG A 5 48.25 -21.16 17.09
CA ARG A 5 48.15 -19.95 16.27
C ARG A 5 46.92 -20.03 15.35
N ALA A 6 46.69 -21.18 14.70
CA ALA A 6 45.50 -21.37 13.85
C ALA A 6 44.19 -21.21 14.63
N GLY A 7 44.09 -21.79 15.84
CA GLY A 7 42.92 -21.62 16.69
C GLY A 7 42.69 -20.15 17.10
N ARG A 8 43.77 -19.41 17.47
CA ARG A 8 43.63 -17.99 17.83
C ARG A 8 43.21 -17.11 16.66
N VAL A 9 43.71 -17.36 15.46
CA VAL A 9 43.29 -16.65 14.23
C VAL A 9 41.81 -16.94 13.92
N MET A 10 41.37 -18.18 14.06
CA MET A 10 39.96 -18.59 13.84
C MET A 10 39.04 -17.87 14.83
N TRP A 11 39.37 -17.81 16.13
CA TRP A 11 38.57 -17.10 17.13
C TRP A 11 38.51 -15.58 16.90
N ILE A 12 39.63 -14.96 16.47
CA ILE A 12 39.62 -13.54 16.09
C ILE A 12 38.74 -13.29 14.88
N ALA A 13 38.84 -14.11 13.84
CA ALA A 13 38.00 -14.00 12.65
C ALA A 13 36.51 -14.18 13.00
N LEU A 14 36.19 -15.15 13.85
CA LEU A 14 34.84 -15.37 14.35
C LEU A 14 34.31 -14.17 15.15
N ALA A 15 35.12 -13.62 16.04
CA ALA A 15 34.76 -12.43 16.82
C ALA A 15 34.53 -11.18 15.95
N VAL A 16 35.37 -10.97 14.93
CA VAL A 16 35.24 -9.87 13.97
C VAL A 16 33.94 -9.93 13.20
N LEU A 17 33.39 -11.11 12.95
CA LEU A 17 32.09 -11.28 12.28
C LEU A 17 30.91 -11.24 13.27
N LEU A 18 31.04 -11.91 14.42
CA LEU A 18 29.93 -12.06 15.37
C LEU A 18 29.65 -10.77 16.16
N ILE A 19 30.67 -10.02 16.58
CA ILE A 19 30.46 -8.81 17.37
C ILE A 19 29.64 -7.76 16.58
N PRO A 20 30.00 -7.39 15.33
CA PRO A 20 29.18 -6.46 14.54
C PRO A 20 27.77 -7.00 14.28
N ALA A 21 27.62 -8.30 14.03
CA ALA A 21 26.31 -8.91 13.81
C ALA A 21 25.43 -8.82 15.07
N LEU A 22 25.98 -9.08 16.25
CA LEU A 22 25.26 -8.95 17.53
C LEU A 22 24.91 -7.49 17.84
N LEU A 23 25.83 -6.57 17.57
CA LEU A 23 25.56 -5.14 17.73
C LEU A 23 24.44 -4.67 16.79
N LEU A 24 24.47 -5.10 15.53
CA LEU A 24 23.41 -4.80 14.56
C LEU A 24 22.08 -5.40 15.01
N LEU A 25 22.07 -6.66 15.44
CA LEU A 25 20.85 -7.29 15.96
C LEU A 25 20.32 -6.54 17.18
N GLY A 26 21.19 -6.17 18.12
CA GLY A 26 20.82 -5.37 19.29
C GLY A 26 20.20 -4.01 18.88
N ALA A 27 20.81 -3.32 17.91
CA ALA A 27 20.29 -2.07 17.39
C ALA A 27 18.91 -2.26 16.71
N LEU A 28 18.76 -3.32 15.90
CA LEU A 28 17.48 -3.64 15.27
C LEU A 28 16.38 -3.97 16.30
N LEU A 29 16.71 -4.68 17.37
CA LEU A 29 15.74 -4.96 18.45
C LEU A 29 15.33 -3.68 19.19
N LEU A 30 16.25 -2.75 19.43
CA LEU A 30 15.95 -1.46 20.07
C LEU A 30 15.01 -0.58 19.24
N VAL A 31 15.11 -0.63 17.90
CA VAL A 31 14.20 0.10 17.00
C VAL A 31 12.97 -0.72 16.59
N SER A 32 12.72 -1.86 17.24
CA SER A 32 11.61 -2.76 16.92
C SER A 32 10.76 -3.11 18.16
N PRO A 33 10.28 -2.12 18.95
CA PRO A 33 9.47 -2.39 20.13
C PRO A 33 8.12 -3.03 19.81
N GLY A 34 7.63 -2.86 18.57
CA GLY A 34 6.37 -3.46 18.14
C GLY A 34 5.12 -2.77 18.68
N THR A 35 5.24 -1.51 19.11
CA THR A 35 4.13 -0.78 19.75
C THR A 35 4.00 0.61 19.15
N PRO A 36 2.82 0.96 18.59
CA PRO A 36 2.52 2.30 18.10
C PRO A 36 2.64 3.36 19.19
N LYS A 37 3.09 4.56 18.79
CA LYS A 37 3.13 5.71 19.70
C LYS A 37 1.72 6.25 19.93
N PRO A 38 1.38 6.65 21.17
CA PRO A 38 0.14 7.36 21.42
C PRO A 38 0.16 8.75 20.78
N PHE A 39 -0.98 9.25 20.39
CA PHE A 39 -1.14 10.69 20.11
C PHE A 39 -0.94 11.50 21.38
N LEU A 40 -0.27 12.66 21.27
CA LEU A 40 0.00 13.52 22.40
C LEU A 40 -0.80 14.82 22.32
N ASP A 41 -1.18 15.34 23.48
CA ASP A 41 -1.73 16.69 23.64
C ASP A 41 -0.63 17.77 23.60
N ALA A 42 -1.01 19.04 23.69
CA ALA A 42 -0.09 20.17 23.67
C ALA A 42 0.91 20.17 24.86
N GLN A 43 0.64 19.41 25.90
CA GLN A 43 1.51 19.25 27.07
C GLN A 43 2.37 17.98 27.01
N GLY A 44 2.35 17.24 25.90
CA GLY A 44 3.12 16.01 25.72
C GLY A 44 2.56 14.79 26.44
N ARG A 45 1.31 14.81 26.92
CA ARG A 45 0.62 13.69 27.55
C ARG A 45 -0.21 12.94 26.53
N PRO A 46 -0.52 11.64 26.73
CA PRO A 46 -1.42 10.91 25.86
C PRO A 46 -2.75 11.65 25.67
N LEU A 47 -3.14 11.87 24.43
CA LEU A 47 -4.36 12.59 24.06
C LEU A 47 -5.57 11.77 24.45
N THR A 48 -6.38 12.30 25.38
CA THR A 48 -7.59 11.62 25.85
C THR A 48 -8.60 11.41 24.72
N GLY A 49 -9.15 10.20 24.62
CA GLY A 49 -10.10 9.83 23.58
C GLY A 49 -9.48 9.51 22.22
N SER A 50 -8.14 9.59 22.08
CA SER A 50 -7.44 9.10 20.91
C SER A 50 -7.30 7.57 20.96
N ILE A 51 -7.05 6.97 19.78
CA ILE A 51 -6.73 5.55 19.64
C ILE A 51 -5.44 5.40 18.85
N SER A 52 -4.51 4.59 19.34
CA SER A 52 -3.28 4.20 18.64
C SER A 52 -2.86 2.83 19.12
N GLU A 53 -3.24 1.79 18.38
CA GLU A 53 -3.02 0.41 18.78
C GLU A 53 -2.66 -0.47 17.60
N LYS A 54 -1.99 -1.59 17.88
CA LYS A 54 -1.86 -2.74 17.00
C LYS A 54 -2.87 -3.79 17.46
N SER A 55 -3.70 -4.28 16.55
CA SER A 55 -4.81 -5.18 16.84
C SER A 55 -4.78 -6.39 15.91
N TYR A 56 -5.23 -7.52 16.43
CA TYR A 56 -5.38 -8.75 15.67
C TYR A 56 -6.80 -9.27 15.81
N VAL A 57 -7.37 -9.76 14.72
CA VAL A 57 -8.72 -10.32 14.69
C VAL A 57 -8.79 -11.53 13.76
N LYS A 58 -9.56 -12.53 14.14
CA LYS A 58 -9.78 -13.71 13.31
C LYS A 58 -10.84 -13.40 12.26
N ILE A 59 -10.41 -13.28 10.99
CA ILE A 59 -11.25 -13.02 9.83
C ILE A 59 -11.23 -14.26 8.92
N ASN A 60 -12.40 -14.84 8.68
CA ASN A 60 -12.56 -16.04 7.84
C ASN A 60 -11.52 -17.14 8.16
N GLY A 61 -11.37 -17.43 9.46
CA GLY A 61 -10.52 -18.51 9.96
C GLY A 61 -9.04 -18.19 10.13
N ILE A 62 -8.55 -17.04 9.65
CA ILE A 62 -7.14 -16.61 9.75
C ILE A 62 -7.04 -15.38 10.65
N GLU A 63 -6.06 -15.35 11.54
CA GLU A 63 -5.72 -14.17 12.32
C GLU A 63 -5.10 -13.11 11.39
N GLN A 64 -5.63 -11.89 11.43
CA GLN A 64 -5.20 -10.79 10.60
C GLN A 64 -4.92 -9.55 11.45
N GLY A 65 -3.81 -8.89 11.16
CA GLY A 65 -3.30 -7.77 11.93
C GLY A 65 -3.56 -6.42 11.25
N MET A 66 -3.66 -5.38 12.09
CA MET A 66 -3.89 -4.02 11.65
C MET A 66 -3.36 -3.02 12.68
N PHE A 67 -3.05 -1.81 12.22
CA PHE A 67 -2.90 -0.67 13.11
C PHE A 67 -4.18 0.16 13.07
N ILE A 68 -4.65 0.59 14.25
CA ILE A 68 -5.85 1.44 14.37
C ILE A 68 -5.42 2.75 15.01
N GLN A 69 -5.53 3.83 14.26
CA GLN A 69 -5.03 5.13 14.68
C GLN A 69 -6.02 6.24 14.38
N GLY A 70 -6.23 7.13 15.36
CA GLY A 70 -7.09 8.31 15.23
C GLY A 70 -6.93 9.23 16.43
N ARG A 71 -6.92 10.53 16.19
CA ARG A 71 -6.88 11.52 17.28
C ARG A 71 -8.16 11.56 18.09
N SER A 72 -9.23 11.00 17.56
CA SER A 72 -10.46 10.71 18.29
C SER A 72 -11.00 9.35 17.85
N ALA A 73 -11.27 8.47 18.82
CA ALA A 73 -11.91 7.17 18.56
C ALA A 73 -13.39 7.31 18.09
N HIS A 74 -13.95 8.52 18.18
CA HIS A 74 -15.31 8.84 17.69
C HIS A 74 -15.33 9.35 16.24
N ASN A 75 -14.16 9.54 15.62
CA ASN A 75 -14.10 9.89 14.21
C ASN A 75 -14.76 8.79 13.36
N PRO A 76 -15.27 9.11 12.16
CA PRO A 76 -15.68 8.09 11.19
C PRO A 76 -14.57 7.07 10.95
N VAL A 77 -14.91 5.79 10.87
CA VAL A 77 -13.93 4.73 10.61
C VAL A 77 -13.59 4.70 9.12
N LEU A 78 -12.30 4.65 8.83
CA LEU A 78 -11.75 4.45 7.48
C LEU A 78 -11.00 3.12 7.42
N LEU A 79 -11.53 2.13 6.71
CA LEU A 79 -10.81 0.91 6.40
C LEU A 79 -9.91 1.15 5.19
N TYR A 80 -8.60 1.06 5.41
CA TYR A 80 -7.59 1.24 4.38
C TYR A 80 -7.05 -0.12 3.90
N LEU A 81 -7.12 -0.34 2.57
CA LEU A 81 -6.60 -1.49 1.87
C LEU A 81 -5.31 -1.10 1.14
N HIS A 82 -4.18 -1.65 1.57
CA HIS A 82 -2.88 -1.39 0.96
C HIS A 82 -2.73 -2.03 -0.43
N GLY A 83 -1.70 -1.62 -1.17
CA GLY A 83 -1.32 -2.19 -2.46
C GLY A 83 -0.50 -3.47 -2.36
N GLY A 84 0.54 -3.59 -3.18
CA GLY A 84 1.43 -4.77 -3.22
C GLY A 84 2.33 -4.96 -1.99
N LEU A 85 2.38 -3.99 -1.08
CA LEU A 85 3.07 -4.03 0.21
C LEU A 85 2.30 -3.16 1.19
N PRO A 86 2.08 -3.61 2.46
CA PRO A 86 1.62 -2.72 3.53
C PRO A 86 2.54 -1.50 3.65
N ASP A 87 1.97 -0.32 3.75
CA ASP A 87 2.70 0.95 3.68
C ASP A 87 2.54 1.84 4.92
N HIS A 88 1.94 1.31 5.98
CA HIS A 88 1.86 1.99 7.28
C HIS A 88 3.23 2.50 7.76
N PHE A 89 4.31 1.74 7.53
CA PHE A 89 5.67 2.14 7.91
C PHE A 89 6.17 3.42 7.21
N LEU A 90 5.54 3.87 6.13
CA LEU A 90 5.89 5.12 5.46
C LEU A 90 5.30 6.35 6.13
N THR A 91 4.33 6.18 7.05
CA THR A 91 3.67 7.30 7.73
C THR A 91 4.61 8.10 8.65
N ASP A 92 5.72 7.49 9.10
CA ASP A 92 6.78 8.23 9.84
C ASP A 92 7.49 9.27 8.96
N ARG A 93 7.66 8.98 7.65
CA ARG A 93 8.28 9.90 6.68
C ARG A 93 7.24 10.84 6.05
N TYR A 94 6.06 10.33 5.77
CA TYR A 94 4.99 11.03 5.07
C TYR A 94 3.74 11.10 5.96
N SER A 95 3.60 12.19 6.70
CA SER A 95 2.41 12.41 7.52
C SER A 95 1.19 12.65 6.63
N THR A 96 0.20 11.74 6.71
CA THR A 96 -1.01 11.83 5.91
C THR A 96 -2.03 12.80 6.48
N GLY A 97 -2.08 12.92 7.82
CA GLY A 97 -3.13 13.64 8.55
C GLY A 97 -4.52 13.00 8.41
N LEU A 98 -4.59 11.75 7.95
CA LEU A 98 -5.86 10.99 7.90
C LEU A 98 -6.43 10.79 9.30
N GLU A 99 -5.56 10.62 10.29
CA GLU A 99 -5.88 10.39 11.71
C GLU A 99 -6.53 11.61 12.39
N ASP A 100 -6.42 12.79 11.77
CA ASP A 100 -7.14 14.02 12.19
C ASP A 100 -8.60 14.03 11.73
N ILE A 101 -8.95 13.18 10.77
CA ILE A 101 -10.27 13.14 10.11
C ILE A 101 -11.00 11.85 10.43
N PHE A 102 -10.28 10.74 10.45
CA PHE A 102 -10.81 9.39 10.63
C PHE A 102 -10.16 8.65 11.79
N THR A 103 -10.83 7.62 12.26
CA THR A 103 -10.19 6.47 12.89
C THR A 103 -9.74 5.54 11.77
N VAL A 104 -8.45 5.60 11.42
CA VAL A 104 -7.89 4.86 10.29
C VAL A 104 -7.51 3.46 10.72
N VAL A 105 -8.00 2.46 9.99
CA VAL A 105 -7.64 1.06 10.14
C VAL A 105 -6.70 0.68 9.00
N TRP A 106 -5.39 0.73 9.27
CA TRP A 106 -4.33 0.28 8.38
C TRP A 106 -4.26 -1.25 8.41
N TRP A 107 -5.18 -1.88 7.69
CA TRP A 107 -5.25 -3.33 7.67
C TRP A 107 -4.17 -3.92 6.77
N GLU A 108 -3.38 -4.84 7.33
CA GLU A 108 -2.45 -5.64 6.56
C GLU A 108 -3.18 -6.91 6.11
N GLN A 109 -3.54 -6.95 4.84
CA GLN A 109 -4.43 -7.94 4.26
C GLN A 109 -3.86 -9.35 4.37
N ARG A 110 -4.71 -10.37 4.34
CA ARG A 110 -4.33 -11.80 4.34
C ARG A 110 -3.07 -12.07 3.54
N GLY A 111 -2.10 -12.76 4.14
CA GLY A 111 -0.83 -13.12 3.51
C GLY A 111 0.17 -11.98 3.39
N SER A 112 -0.09 -10.81 3.99
CA SER A 112 0.80 -9.65 3.99
C SER A 112 1.11 -9.19 5.41
N GLY A 113 2.35 -8.76 5.66
CA GLY A 113 2.79 -8.14 6.91
C GLY A 113 2.35 -8.87 8.17
N LEU A 114 1.61 -8.18 9.06
CA LEU A 114 1.07 -8.72 10.31
C LEU A 114 0.13 -9.93 10.11
N SER A 115 -0.45 -10.06 8.92
CA SER A 115 -1.37 -11.15 8.56
C SER A 115 -0.67 -12.26 7.76
N TYR A 116 0.65 -12.23 7.67
CA TYR A 116 1.42 -13.31 7.04
C TYR A 116 1.77 -14.39 8.05
N HIS A 117 1.37 -15.63 7.74
CA HIS A 117 1.74 -16.83 8.50
C HIS A 117 2.44 -17.81 7.57
N PRO A 118 3.59 -18.39 7.97
CA PRO A 118 4.33 -19.34 7.12
C PRO A 118 3.50 -20.55 6.69
N ASP A 119 2.59 -21.01 7.58
CA ASP A 119 1.75 -22.19 7.38
C ASP A 119 0.41 -21.87 6.70
N MET A 120 0.23 -20.64 6.23
CA MET A 120 -1.01 -20.24 5.54
C MET A 120 -1.19 -21.07 4.25
N PRO A 121 -2.34 -21.75 4.09
CA PRO A 121 -2.62 -22.51 2.88
C PRO A 121 -2.62 -21.56 1.66
N PRO A 122 -1.79 -21.80 0.65
CA PRO A 122 -1.67 -20.91 -0.51
C PRO A 122 -2.99 -20.64 -1.24
N ASP A 123 -3.87 -21.64 -1.30
CA ASP A 123 -5.16 -21.59 -2.00
C ASP A 123 -6.15 -20.62 -1.35
N THR A 124 -5.92 -20.27 -0.07
CA THR A 124 -6.73 -19.28 0.64
C THR A 124 -6.40 -17.83 0.23
N LEU A 125 -5.34 -17.63 -0.55
CA LEU A 125 -4.95 -16.31 -1.04
C LEU A 125 -5.37 -16.15 -2.50
N ASN A 126 -6.59 -15.69 -2.69
CA ASN A 126 -7.18 -15.40 -3.98
C ASN A 126 -8.08 -14.14 -3.88
N PRO A 127 -8.44 -13.49 -5.01
CA PRO A 127 -9.22 -12.26 -5.00
C PRO A 127 -10.57 -12.37 -4.30
N GLU A 128 -11.29 -13.45 -4.50
CA GLU A 128 -12.59 -13.66 -3.87
C GLU A 128 -12.49 -13.71 -2.34
N GLN A 129 -11.46 -14.39 -1.84
CA GLN A 129 -11.19 -14.45 -0.41
C GLN A 129 -10.83 -13.08 0.17
N LEU A 130 -10.03 -12.27 -0.54
CA LEU A 130 -9.69 -10.91 -0.08
C LEU A 130 -10.90 -9.99 -0.07
N VAL A 131 -11.80 -10.10 -1.04
CA VAL A 131 -13.10 -9.38 -1.01
C VAL A 131 -13.94 -9.87 0.17
N SER A 132 -14.04 -11.17 0.40
CA SER A 132 -14.75 -11.75 1.55
C SER A 132 -14.16 -11.28 2.89
N ASP A 133 -12.82 -11.26 3.01
CA ASP A 133 -12.14 -10.76 4.21
C ASP A 133 -12.42 -9.27 4.44
N THR A 134 -12.40 -8.46 3.37
CA THR A 134 -12.75 -7.04 3.43
C THR A 134 -14.15 -6.83 4.00
N LEU A 135 -15.14 -7.61 3.53
CA LEU A 135 -16.51 -7.53 4.02
C LEU A 135 -16.66 -7.98 5.47
N ALA A 136 -15.98 -9.06 5.84
CA ALA A 136 -16.01 -9.57 7.22
C ALA A 136 -15.32 -8.61 8.20
N LEU A 137 -14.17 -8.02 7.82
CA LEU A 137 -13.51 -6.99 8.62
C LEU A 137 -14.37 -5.72 8.71
N THR A 138 -15.02 -5.32 7.63
CA THR A 138 -15.97 -4.19 7.63
C THR A 138 -17.05 -4.40 8.69
N ASP A 139 -17.69 -5.57 8.74
CA ASP A 139 -18.73 -5.86 9.75
C ASP A 139 -18.17 -5.88 11.17
N HIS A 140 -16.96 -6.43 11.37
CA HIS A 140 -16.28 -6.38 12.67
C HIS A 140 -16.04 -4.93 13.12
N LEU A 141 -15.54 -4.07 12.24
CA LEU A 141 -15.26 -2.66 12.57
C LEU A 141 -16.53 -1.86 12.84
N ARG A 142 -17.58 -2.07 12.06
CA ARG A 142 -18.90 -1.46 12.29
C ARG A 142 -19.42 -1.80 13.69
N ALA A 143 -19.36 -3.07 14.06
CA ALA A 143 -19.76 -3.52 15.40
C ALA A 143 -18.87 -2.96 16.50
N ARG A 144 -17.54 -2.98 16.31
CA ARG A 144 -16.56 -2.49 17.29
C ARG A 144 -16.73 -1.00 17.61
N PHE A 145 -16.95 -0.18 16.58
CA PHE A 145 -17.05 1.27 16.71
C PHE A 145 -18.49 1.79 16.79
N GLY A 146 -19.49 0.90 16.75
CA GLY A 146 -20.91 1.28 16.80
C GLY A 146 -21.35 2.16 15.63
N GLN A 147 -20.78 1.93 14.43
CA GLN A 147 -21.08 2.70 13.23
C GLN A 147 -21.86 1.85 12.22
N ASP A 148 -22.98 2.34 11.73
CA ASP A 148 -23.80 1.63 10.72
C ASP A 148 -23.08 1.48 9.39
N LYS A 149 -22.25 2.45 9.03
CA LYS A 149 -21.42 2.47 7.81
C LYS A 149 -20.03 2.98 8.16
N ILE A 150 -19.04 2.57 7.37
CA ILE A 150 -17.66 3.08 7.45
C ILE A 150 -17.22 3.60 6.08
N TYR A 151 -16.07 4.26 6.01
CA TYR A 151 -15.43 4.60 4.74
C TYR A 151 -14.50 3.48 4.31
N LEU A 152 -14.43 3.22 3.00
CA LEU A 152 -13.52 2.24 2.41
C LEU A 152 -12.54 2.95 1.47
N MET A 153 -11.25 2.84 1.75
CA MET A 153 -10.19 3.38 0.89
C MET A 153 -9.30 2.24 0.41
N GLY A 154 -9.10 2.17 -0.90
CA GLY A 154 -8.08 1.30 -1.49
C GLY A 154 -6.96 2.11 -2.11
N ARG A 155 -5.72 1.60 -2.06
CA ARG A 155 -4.59 2.12 -2.84
C ARG A 155 -4.00 1.03 -3.73
N SER A 156 -3.74 1.35 -5.03
CA SER A 156 -3.08 0.40 -5.93
C SER A 156 -3.79 -0.98 -5.95
N GLY A 157 -3.08 -2.07 -5.67
CA GLY A 157 -3.68 -3.41 -5.53
C GLY A 157 -4.88 -3.47 -4.57
N GLY A 158 -4.91 -2.63 -3.52
CA GLY A 158 -6.06 -2.51 -2.61
C GLY A 158 -7.33 -2.01 -3.30
N THR A 159 -7.20 -1.21 -4.36
CA THR A 159 -8.36 -0.75 -5.15
C THR A 159 -9.00 -1.88 -5.93
N PHE A 160 -8.22 -2.89 -6.32
CA PHE A 160 -8.72 -4.05 -7.04
C PHE A 160 -9.74 -4.84 -6.20
N PHE A 161 -9.49 -4.98 -4.91
CA PHE A 161 -10.39 -5.67 -3.98
C PHE A 161 -11.47 -4.72 -3.45
N GLY A 162 -11.09 -3.49 -3.11
CA GLY A 162 -11.95 -2.48 -2.51
C GLY A 162 -13.15 -2.14 -3.37
N ILE A 163 -12.97 -1.89 -4.67
CA ILE A 163 -14.09 -1.58 -5.57
C ILE A 163 -15.08 -2.74 -5.69
N GLN A 164 -14.60 -3.99 -5.68
CA GLN A 164 -15.43 -5.19 -5.71
C GLN A 164 -16.21 -5.39 -4.40
N ALA A 165 -15.57 -5.10 -3.25
CA ALA A 165 -16.24 -5.13 -1.95
C ALA A 165 -17.32 -4.05 -1.85
N ALA A 166 -17.03 -2.84 -2.31
CA ALA A 166 -17.97 -1.72 -2.36
C ALA A 166 -19.19 -2.04 -3.25
N ALA A 167 -18.95 -2.64 -4.43
CA ALA A 167 -20.02 -3.06 -5.33
C ALA A 167 -20.90 -4.17 -4.73
N ARG A 168 -20.30 -5.11 -3.99
CA ARG A 168 -21.00 -6.26 -3.40
C ARG A 168 -21.87 -5.90 -2.19
N ALA A 169 -21.46 -4.92 -1.39
CA ALA A 169 -22.14 -4.55 -0.16
C ALA A 169 -22.17 -3.03 0.07
N PRO A 170 -22.79 -2.26 -0.85
CA PRO A 170 -22.80 -0.79 -0.79
C PRO A 170 -23.44 -0.24 0.49
N GLN A 171 -24.37 -0.97 1.11
CA GLN A 171 -25.04 -0.58 2.35
C GLN A 171 -24.10 -0.49 3.56
N ARG A 172 -22.88 -1.03 3.48
CA ARG A 172 -21.88 -1.01 4.56
C ARG A 172 -20.99 0.21 4.54
N TYR A 173 -21.02 0.99 3.44
CA TYR A 173 -20.07 2.08 3.23
C TYR A 173 -20.77 3.42 3.02
N HIS A 174 -20.16 4.48 3.56
CA HIS A 174 -20.53 5.87 3.24
C HIS A 174 -20.06 6.24 1.84
N ALA A 175 -18.84 5.84 1.50
CA ALA A 175 -18.20 6.10 0.21
C ALA A 175 -17.07 5.09 -0.05
N TYR A 176 -16.71 4.95 -1.33
CA TYR A 176 -15.48 4.30 -1.78
C TYR A 176 -14.48 5.34 -2.28
N ILE A 177 -13.27 5.29 -1.73
CA ILE A 177 -12.16 6.19 -2.04
C ILE A 177 -11.05 5.38 -2.70
N ALA A 178 -10.70 5.71 -3.93
CA ALA A 178 -9.68 5.01 -4.68
C ALA A 178 -8.45 5.89 -4.89
N VAL A 179 -7.31 5.46 -4.38
CA VAL A 179 -6.03 6.07 -4.64
C VAL A 179 -5.28 5.21 -5.65
N ALA A 180 -4.99 5.76 -6.83
CA ALA A 180 -4.40 5.02 -7.93
C ALA A 180 -5.24 3.78 -8.30
N GLN A 181 -6.49 3.99 -8.77
CA GLN A 181 -7.44 2.94 -9.10
C GLN A 181 -6.94 2.07 -10.25
N ILE A 182 -6.78 0.77 -9.99
CA ILE A 182 -6.55 -0.21 -11.04
C ILE A 182 -7.80 -0.32 -11.93
N SER A 183 -7.59 -0.26 -13.25
CA SER A 183 -8.61 -0.53 -14.27
C SER A 183 -8.25 -1.77 -15.09
N ASN A 184 -7.23 -1.67 -15.93
CA ASN A 184 -6.60 -2.75 -16.69
C ASN A 184 -5.08 -2.69 -16.42
N GLN A 185 -4.60 -3.56 -15.51
CA GLN A 185 -3.21 -3.48 -15.06
C GLN A 185 -2.21 -3.94 -16.12
N LEU A 186 -2.57 -4.88 -16.99
CA LEU A 186 -1.68 -5.31 -18.07
C LEU A 186 -1.39 -4.16 -19.05
N GLU A 187 -2.43 -3.41 -19.42
CA GLU A 187 -2.26 -2.23 -20.29
C GLU A 187 -1.47 -1.11 -19.55
N SER A 188 -1.69 -0.96 -18.24
CA SER A 188 -0.89 -0.03 -17.42
C SER A 188 0.61 -0.38 -17.48
N GLU A 189 0.98 -1.67 -17.39
CA GLU A 189 2.38 -2.12 -17.48
C GLU A 189 2.98 -1.88 -18.87
N ARG A 190 2.18 -1.99 -19.93
CA ARG A 190 2.64 -1.67 -21.30
C ARG A 190 2.92 -0.19 -21.46
N LEU A 191 2.03 0.66 -20.96
CA LEU A 191 2.23 2.11 -20.98
C LEU A 191 3.46 2.51 -20.18
N ALA A 192 3.63 1.91 -19.00
CA ALA A 192 4.80 2.13 -18.14
C ALA A 192 6.11 1.70 -18.84
N HIS A 193 6.14 0.50 -19.43
CA HIS A 193 7.30 0.01 -20.16
C HIS A 193 7.70 0.96 -21.29
N ARG A 194 6.74 1.39 -22.10
CA ARG A 194 6.96 2.32 -23.21
C ARG A 194 7.52 3.65 -22.72
N TYR A 195 6.90 4.23 -21.72
CA TYR A 195 7.36 5.49 -21.12
C TYR A 195 8.79 5.39 -20.58
N MET A 196 9.08 4.37 -19.79
CA MET A 196 10.42 4.19 -19.21
C MET A 196 11.49 4.00 -20.30
N LEU A 197 11.19 3.22 -21.35
CA LEU A 197 12.09 3.00 -22.46
C LEU A 197 12.39 4.31 -23.21
N GLU A 198 11.36 5.10 -23.53
CA GLU A 198 11.50 6.40 -24.21
C GLU A 198 12.32 7.36 -23.33
N ARG A 199 12.00 7.49 -22.04
CA ARG A 199 12.72 8.36 -21.11
C ARG A 199 14.21 8.02 -21.01
N TYR A 200 14.57 6.75 -20.86
CA TYR A 200 15.98 6.34 -20.79
C TYR A 200 16.73 6.55 -22.12
N LYS A 201 16.04 6.44 -23.26
CA LYS A 201 16.64 6.81 -24.57
C LYS A 201 16.92 8.29 -24.64
N ASP A 202 15.95 9.13 -24.26
CA ASP A 202 16.09 10.59 -24.28
C ASP A 202 17.18 11.10 -23.33
N GLU A 203 17.32 10.43 -22.17
CA GLU A 203 18.36 10.74 -21.17
C GLU A 203 19.74 10.14 -21.51
N GLY A 204 19.86 9.37 -22.60
CA GLY A 204 21.10 8.72 -23.00
C GLY A 204 21.53 7.57 -22.08
N ASN A 205 20.64 7.04 -21.26
CA ASN A 205 20.92 5.88 -20.42
C ASN A 205 20.77 4.58 -21.23
N HIS A 206 21.72 4.34 -22.13
CA HIS A 206 21.70 3.18 -23.02
C HIS A 206 21.65 1.84 -22.30
N LYS A 207 22.20 1.76 -21.07
CA LYS A 207 22.18 0.53 -20.27
C LYS A 207 20.78 0.14 -19.84
N MET A 208 20.00 1.10 -19.33
CA MET A 208 18.62 0.86 -18.90
C MET A 208 17.69 0.71 -20.10
N ALA A 209 17.87 1.51 -21.15
CA ALA A 209 17.13 1.38 -22.40
C ALA A 209 17.27 -0.03 -22.99
N LYS A 210 18.50 -0.55 -23.10
CA LYS A 210 18.76 -1.91 -23.57
C LYS A 210 18.07 -2.99 -22.72
N ARG A 211 18.13 -2.87 -21.39
CA ARG A 211 17.46 -3.83 -20.49
C ARG A 211 15.94 -3.88 -20.70
N LEU A 212 15.31 -2.74 -20.97
CA LEU A 212 13.88 -2.65 -21.26
C LEU A 212 13.56 -3.16 -22.67
N GLU A 213 14.39 -2.87 -23.67
CA GLU A 213 14.25 -3.42 -25.03
C GLU A 213 14.30 -4.96 -25.05
N GLU A 214 15.16 -5.55 -24.23
CA GLU A 214 15.29 -7.02 -24.08
C GLU A 214 14.16 -7.65 -23.26
N ALA A 215 13.29 -6.84 -22.64
CA ALA A 215 12.20 -7.27 -21.76
C ALA A 215 10.85 -6.63 -22.14
N PRO A 216 10.34 -6.79 -23.36
CA PRO A 216 9.11 -6.17 -23.80
C PRO A 216 7.90 -6.71 -23.01
N VAL A 217 6.93 -5.84 -22.72
CA VAL A 217 5.64 -6.20 -22.12
C VAL A 217 4.62 -6.42 -23.24
N GLY A 218 4.23 -7.67 -23.43
CA GLY A 218 3.24 -8.10 -24.43
C GLY A 218 1.83 -8.28 -23.86
N ASP A 219 1.02 -9.10 -24.52
CA ASP A 219 -0.39 -9.39 -24.17
C ASP A 219 -0.54 -10.57 -23.20
N THR A 220 0.56 -11.19 -22.81
CA THR A 220 0.55 -12.44 -22.04
C THR A 220 0.81 -12.21 -20.56
N VAL A 221 0.16 -13.03 -19.73
CA VAL A 221 0.40 -13.13 -18.29
C VAL A 221 0.96 -14.53 -18.03
N PRO A 222 2.02 -14.69 -17.24
CA PRO A 222 2.71 -13.66 -16.43
C PRO A 222 3.59 -12.71 -17.26
N LEU A 223 3.92 -11.56 -16.67
CA LEU A 223 4.91 -10.65 -17.23
C LEU A 223 6.30 -11.30 -17.27
N PRO A 224 7.16 -10.93 -18.24
CA PRO A 224 8.51 -11.46 -18.31
C PRO A 224 9.33 -11.19 -17.04
N ASP A 225 10.01 -12.21 -16.52
CA ASP A 225 10.90 -12.06 -15.35
C ASP A 225 11.99 -11.00 -15.57
N ALA A 226 12.47 -10.84 -16.81
CA ALA A 226 13.43 -9.81 -17.17
C ALA A 226 12.87 -8.41 -16.93
N TYR A 227 11.59 -8.19 -17.25
CA TYR A 227 10.89 -6.93 -16.97
C TYR A 227 10.70 -6.72 -15.45
N LEU A 228 10.23 -7.72 -14.74
CA LEU A 228 10.01 -7.62 -13.28
C LEU A 228 11.30 -7.26 -12.51
N ARG A 229 12.46 -7.71 -12.99
CA ARG A 229 13.77 -7.36 -12.40
C ARG A 229 14.22 -5.91 -12.61
N VAL A 230 13.67 -5.20 -13.59
CA VAL A 230 14.06 -3.82 -13.91
C VAL A 230 12.95 -2.81 -13.59
N ARG A 231 11.69 -3.25 -13.58
CA ARG A 231 10.49 -2.42 -13.46
C ARG A 231 10.54 -1.45 -12.27
N ASP A 232 10.62 -1.99 -11.07
CA ASP A 232 10.54 -1.18 -9.85
C ASP A 232 11.74 -0.22 -9.72
N VAL A 233 12.93 -0.65 -10.10
CA VAL A 233 14.12 0.21 -10.13
C VAL A 233 13.93 1.35 -11.13
N ALA A 234 13.51 1.04 -12.35
CA ALA A 234 13.29 2.05 -13.39
C ALA A 234 12.19 3.05 -13.03
N MET A 235 11.08 2.58 -12.47
CA MET A 235 10.00 3.47 -12.02
C MET A 235 10.44 4.44 -10.93
N HIS A 236 11.24 3.98 -9.95
CA HIS A 236 11.72 4.83 -8.88
C HIS A 236 12.80 5.80 -9.36
N GLU A 237 13.77 5.35 -10.17
CA GLU A 237 14.79 6.23 -10.74
C GLU A 237 14.18 7.38 -11.58
N LEU A 238 13.07 7.13 -12.27
CA LEU A 238 12.37 8.15 -13.08
C LEU A 238 11.33 8.96 -12.29
N GLY A 239 11.17 8.72 -10.98
CA GLY A 239 10.20 9.42 -10.13
C GLY A 239 8.73 9.18 -10.53
N VAL A 240 8.43 7.98 -11.03
CA VAL A 240 7.08 7.55 -11.47
C VAL A 240 6.59 6.29 -10.72
N GLY A 241 7.32 5.90 -9.68
CA GLY A 241 7.00 4.79 -8.77
C GLY A 241 6.12 5.22 -7.60
N THR A 242 6.48 4.80 -6.38
CA THR A 242 5.67 5.01 -5.15
C THR A 242 5.42 6.50 -4.88
N THR A 243 6.45 7.31 -4.87
CA THR A 243 6.41 8.77 -4.81
C THR A 243 7.48 9.33 -5.75
N ARG A 244 7.42 10.61 -6.06
CA ARG A 244 8.39 11.25 -6.96
C ARG A 244 9.78 11.43 -6.33
N ASP A 245 9.86 11.49 -5.03
CA ASP A 245 11.10 11.68 -4.28
C ASP A 245 11.76 10.37 -3.83
N MET A 246 11.08 9.24 -3.95
CA MET A 246 11.67 7.91 -3.72
C MET A 246 12.46 7.45 -4.95
N ASN A 247 13.79 7.36 -4.79
CA ASN A 247 14.69 6.98 -5.88
C ASN A 247 15.18 5.52 -5.78
N SER A 248 14.96 4.86 -4.65
CA SER A 248 15.47 3.52 -4.40
C SER A 248 14.53 2.69 -3.53
N VAL A 249 14.10 1.54 -4.04
CA VAL A 249 13.33 0.56 -3.26
C VAL A 249 14.09 0.11 -2.02
N PHE A 250 15.43 0.03 -2.09
CA PHE A 250 16.23 -0.41 -0.97
C PHE A 250 16.28 0.62 0.16
N THR A 251 16.65 1.87 -0.14
CA THR A 251 16.78 2.92 0.89
C THR A 251 15.43 3.44 1.36
N ASP A 252 14.50 3.63 0.45
CA ASP A 252 13.24 4.34 0.73
C ASP A 252 12.12 3.41 1.21
N MET A 253 12.19 2.11 0.88
CA MET A 253 11.20 1.13 1.29
C MET A 253 11.77 0.13 2.31
N PHE A 254 12.84 -0.59 1.94
CA PHE A 254 13.38 -1.66 2.79
C PHE A 254 13.96 -1.12 4.09
N LEU A 255 14.88 -0.14 4.03
CA LEU A 255 15.46 0.44 5.25
C LEU A 255 14.41 1.21 6.06
N ALA A 256 13.47 1.91 5.44
CA ALA A 256 12.39 2.58 6.14
C ALA A 256 11.56 1.56 6.96
N SER A 257 11.19 0.42 6.36
CA SER A 257 10.45 -0.63 7.08
C SER A 257 11.25 -1.24 8.24
N LEU A 258 12.57 -1.39 8.10
CA LEU A 258 13.45 -1.88 9.18
C LEU A 258 13.57 -0.91 10.34
N LEU A 259 13.47 0.39 10.09
CA LEU A 259 13.61 1.44 11.11
C LEU A 259 12.29 1.80 11.79
N HIS A 260 11.15 1.46 11.16
CA HIS A 260 9.83 1.78 11.73
C HIS A 260 9.56 1.00 13.03
N ARG A 261 9.17 1.72 14.08
CA ARG A 261 9.12 1.17 15.44
C ARG A 261 7.87 0.35 15.77
N ASP A 262 6.78 0.52 15.04
CA ASP A 262 5.49 -0.11 15.36
C ASP A 262 5.48 -1.61 15.10
N TYR A 263 6.50 -2.12 14.40
CA TYR A 263 6.71 -3.55 14.17
C TYR A 263 7.81 -4.12 15.06
N THR A 264 7.60 -5.33 15.53
CA THR A 264 8.69 -6.17 16.06
C THR A 264 9.62 -6.60 14.92
N LEU A 265 10.82 -7.08 15.24
CA LEU A 265 11.76 -7.58 14.23
C LEU A 265 11.17 -8.74 13.41
N GLY A 266 10.41 -9.64 14.06
CA GLY A 266 9.71 -10.75 13.39
C GLY A 266 8.67 -10.26 12.39
N GLU A 267 7.89 -9.25 12.75
CA GLU A 267 6.88 -8.64 11.88
C GLU A 267 7.50 -7.89 10.69
N LYS A 268 8.67 -7.25 10.87
CA LYS A 268 9.44 -6.66 9.77
C LYS A 268 9.91 -7.70 8.76
N ILE A 269 10.32 -8.88 9.23
CA ILE A 269 10.65 -10.01 8.37
C ILE A 269 9.38 -10.52 7.67
N ALA A 270 8.27 -10.65 8.41
CA ALA A 270 6.98 -11.08 7.87
C ALA A 270 6.45 -10.13 6.79
N LEU A 271 6.68 -8.82 6.91
CA LEU A 271 6.32 -7.81 5.90
C LEU A 271 6.89 -8.18 4.52
N TRP A 272 8.18 -8.49 4.43
CA TRP A 272 8.85 -8.81 3.17
C TRP A 272 8.57 -10.24 2.68
N ARG A 273 8.48 -11.20 3.61
CA ARG A 273 8.04 -12.56 3.26
C ARG A 273 6.61 -12.57 2.74
N GLY A 274 5.74 -11.81 3.36
CA GLY A 274 4.35 -11.62 2.93
C GLY A 274 4.25 -10.97 1.56
N LYS A 275 5.08 -9.94 1.27
CA LYS A 275 5.15 -9.34 -0.08
C LYS A 275 5.46 -10.38 -1.16
N LEU A 276 6.44 -11.25 -0.92
CA LEU A 276 6.82 -12.30 -1.88
C LEU A 276 5.70 -13.35 -2.02
N PHE A 277 5.09 -13.74 -0.89
CA PHE A 277 4.03 -14.72 -0.86
C PHE A 277 2.75 -14.24 -1.57
N SER A 278 2.28 -13.05 -1.25
CA SER A 278 1.04 -12.49 -1.80
C SER A 278 1.23 -12.03 -3.26
N GLY A 279 2.34 -11.35 -3.55
CA GLY A 279 2.63 -10.85 -4.89
C GLY A 279 2.64 -11.96 -5.94
N SER A 280 3.31 -13.07 -5.68
CA SER A 280 3.38 -14.19 -6.63
C SER A 280 2.03 -14.82 -6.98
N ARG A 281 1.00 -14.64 -6.13
CA ARG A 281 -0.33 -15.26 -6.29
C ARG A 281 -1.38 -14.32 -6.83
N LEU A 282 -1.39 -13.07 -6.36
CA LEU A 282 -2.43 -12.11 -6.70
C LEU A 282 -2.12 -11.32 -7.96
N TRP A 283 -0.84 -11.11 -8.27
CA TRP A 283 -0.41 -10.25 -9.36
C TRP A 283 -0.93 -10.70 -10.73
N ASN A 284 -0.79 -11.99 -11.05
CA ASN A 284 -1.25 -12.50 -12.35
C ASN A 284 -2.77 -12.36 -12.52
N THR A 285 -3.54 -12.50 -11.44
CA THR A 285 -4.99 -12.29 -11.50
C THR A 285 -5.32 -10.81 -11.70
N GLN A 286 -4.58 -9.90 -11.07
CA GLN A 286 -4.76 -8.45 -11.29
C GLN A 286 -4.42 -8.07 -12.74
N LEU A 287 -3.34 -8.63 -13.30
CA LEU A 287 -2.94 -8.41 -14.70
C LEU A 287 -3.97 -8.93 -15.70
N SER A 288 -4.57 -10.09 -15.44
CA SER A 288 -5.52 -10.75 -16.36
C SER A 288 -6.97 -10.28 -16.21
N THR A 289 -7.26 -9.39 -15.25
CA THR A 289 -8.62 -8.91 -14.98
C THR A 289 -8.80 -7.47 -15.45
N ASP A 290 -9.76 -7.26 -16.33
CA ASP A 290 -10.24 -5.93 -16.68
C ASP A 290 -11.39 -5.52 -15.74
N LEU A 291 -11.10 -4.64 -14.78
CA LEU A 291 -12.10 -4.15 -13.83
C LEU A 291 -13.16 -3.26 -14.48
N THR A 292 -12.87 -2.64 -15.61
CA THR A 292 -13.84 -1.82 -16.34
C THR A 292 -15.02 -2.64 -16.85
N GLN A 293 -14.80 -3.93 -17.11
CA GLN A 293 -15.85 -4.87 -17.49
C GLN A 293 -16.52 -5.52 -16.28
N LYS A 294 -15.80 -5.63 -15.17
CA LYS A 294 -16.27 -6.35 -13.97
C LYS A 294 -17.13 -5.49 -13.04
N VAL A 295 -16.76 -4.20 -12.86
CA VAL A 295 -17.48 -3.26 -12.00
C VAL A 295 -17.80 -2.01 -12.79
N LYS A 296 -19.04 -1.91 -13.27
CA LYS A 296 -19.52 -0.79 -14.09
C LYS A 296 -20.33 0.22 -13.29
N ARG A 297 -20.75 -0.14 -12.07
CA ARG A 297 -21.61 0.68 -11.22
C ARG A 297 -21.31 0.44 -9.74
N LEU A 298 -21.37 1.52 -8.98
CA LEU A 298 -21.43 1.51 -7.52
C LEU A 298 -22.67 2.29 -7.06
N ASP A 299 -23.36 1.79 -6.03
CA ASP A 299 -24.57 2.45 -5.48
C ASP A 299 -24.25 3.35 -4.29
N ILE A 300 -22.99 3.82 -4.19
CA ILE A 300 -22.46 4.75 -3.16
C ILE A 300 -21.60 5.81 -3.83
N PRO A 301 -21.33 6.94 -3.15
CA PRO A 301 -20.36 7.94 -3.62
C PRO A 301 -18.97 7.34 -3.88
N VAL A 302 -18.32 7.79 -4.96
CA VAL A 302 -17.03 7.30 -5.44
C VAL A 302 -16.06 8.45 -5.71
N TYR A 303 -14.85 8.33 -5.17
CA TYR A 303 -13.83 9.37 -5.28
C TYR A 303 -12.51 8.76 -5.77
N PHE A 304 -12.06 9.13 -6.97
CA PHE A 304 -10.78 8.70 -7.52
C PHE A 304 -9.73 9.80 -7.34
N LEU A 305 -8.65 9.49 -6.67
CA LEU A 305 -7.54 10.39 -6.37
C LEU A 305 -6.27 9.84 -7.04
N HIS A 306 -5.71 10.58 -8.01
CA HIS A 306 -4.65 10.04 -8.86
C HIS A 306 -3.57 11.06 -9.18
N GLY A 307 -2.30 10.67 -9.06
CA GLY A 307 -1.15 11.47 -9.47
C GLY A 307 -0.92 11.39 -10.98
N VAL A 308 -0.63 12.52 -11.62
CA VAL A 308 -0.36 12.56 -13.08
C VAL A 308 0.92 11.85 -13.48
N HIS A 309 1.85 11.68 -12.52
CA HIS A 309 3.13 11.01 -12.75
C HIS A 309 3.09 9.51 -12.37
N ASP A 310 1.91 8.96 -12.12
CA ASP A 310 1.76 7.54 -11.78
C ASP A 310 1.83 6.67 -13.03
N TYR A 311 2.92 5.89 -13.13
CA TYR A 311 3.08 4.84 -14.13
C TYR A 311 3.05 3.44 -13.51
N THR A 312 2.89 3.33 -12.18
CA THR A 312 2.62 2.05 -11.51
C THR A 312 1.19 1.59 -11.80
N VAL A 313 0.25 2.55 -11.72
CA VAL A 313 -1.14 2.40 -12.20
C VAL A 313 -1.44 3.60 -13.09
N SER A 314 -1.75 3.35 -14.34
CA SER A 314 -1.85 4.41 -15.36
C SER A 314 -2.97 5.42 -15.06
N TYR A 315 -2.59 6.70 -14.90
CA TYR A 315 -3.52 7.80 -14.74
C TYR A 315 -4.56 7.90 -15.89
N PRO A 316 -4.18 7.86 -17.18
CA PRO A 316 -5.15 7.90 -18.28
C PRO A 316 -6.16 6.75 -18.24
N LEU A 317 -5.72 5.53 -17.91
CA LEU A 317 -6.62 4.38 -17.83
C LEU A 317 -7.58 4.48 -16.64
N ALA A 318 -7.11 4.95 -15.50
CA ALA A 318 -7.98 5.19 -14.34
C ALA A 318 -9.01 6.29 -14.63
N LYS A 319 -8.62 7.35 -15.33
CA LYS A 319 -9.54 8.43 -15.75
C LYS A 319 -10.60 7.92 -16.73
N ALA A 320 -10.19 7.17 -17.74
CA ALA A 320 -11.11 6.55 -18.69
C ALA A 320 -12.09 5.58 -17.99
N TYR A 321 -11.61 4.81 -17.02
CA TYR A 321 -12.49 3.94 -16.21
C TYR A 321 -13.51 4.76 -15.43
N PHE A 322 -13.06 5.83 -14.76
CA PHE A 322 -13.93 6.72 -14.00
C PHE A 322 -15.06 7.34 -14.86
N GLU A 323 -14.76 7.75 -16.09
CA GLU A 323 -15.73 8.34 -17.00
C GLU A 323 -16.91 7.40 -17.27
N HIS A 324 -16.64 6.10 -17.39
CA HIS A 324 -17.64 5.05 -17.68
C HIS A 324 -18.28 4.42 -16.43
N LEU A 325 -17.69 4.63 -15.24
CA LEU A 325 -18.22 4.10 -13.99
C LEU A 325 -19.47 4.89 -13.57
N GLU A 326 -20.57 4.21 -13.30
CA GLU A 326 -21.79 4.81 -12.79
C GLU A 326 -21.76 4.88 -11.26
N ALA A 327 -22.12 6.02 -10.68
CA ALA A 327 -22.30 6.19 -9.24
C ALA A 327 -23.21 7.40 -8.95
N PRO A 328 -23.91 7.42 -7.78
CA PRO A 328 -24.81 8.53 -7.41
C PRO A 328 -24.09 9.86 -7.27
N VAL A 329 -22.87 9.83 -6.75
CA VAL A 329 -21.91 10.95 -6.72
C VAL A 329 -20.56 10.39 -7.11
N LYS A 330 -19.87 11.05 -8.03
CA LYS A 330 -18.52 10.67 -8.41
C LYS A 330 -17.63 11.89 -8.58
N GLY A 331 -16.40 11.83 -8.05
CA GLY A 331 -15.37 12.87 -8.19
C GLY A 331 -14.04 12.26 -8.63
N PHE A 332 -13.41 12.86 -9.63
CA PHE A 332 -12.02 12.58 -10.01
C PHE A 332 -11.16 13.75 -9.58
N TYR A 333 -10.02 13.47 -8.95
CA TYR A 333 -9.13 14.50 -8.41
C TYR A 333 -7.70 14.25 -8.87
N THR A 334 -7.22 15.13 -9.74
CA THR A 334 -5.88 15.08 -10.32
C THR A 334 -4.87 15.71 -9.37
N PHE A 335 -3.86 14.95 -8.95
CA PHE A 335 -2.73 15.42 -8.17
C PHE A 335 -1.55 15.72 -9.10
N LYS A 336 -1.26 17.01 -9.30
CA LYS A 336 -0.34 17.45 -10.36
C LYS A 336 1.14 17.25 -10.03
N GLN A 337 1.48 17.09 -8.76
CA GLN A 337 2.86 16.93 -8.28
C GLN A 337 3.14 15.51 -7.79
N SER A 338 2.16 14.60 -7.86
CA SER A 338 2.24 13.28 -7.30
C SER A 338 2.41 12.20 -8.36
N ALA A 339 3.09 11.12 -7.95
CA ALA A 339 3.08 9.83 -8.61
C ALA A 339 2.01 8.91 -7.99
N HIS A 340 2.37 7.70 -7.55
CA HIS A 340 1.45 6.63 -7.16
C HIS A 340 0.76 6.82 -5.79
N THR A 341 1.26 7.74 -4.95
CA THR A 341 0.72 7.89 -3.60
C THR A 341 0.47 9.35 -3.24
N PRO A 342 -0.57 9.98 -3.83
CA PRO A 342 -0.85 11.41 -3.66
C PRO A 342 -1.09 11.85 -2.21
N PHE A 343 -1.58 11.00 -1.32
CA PHE A 343 -1.75 11.37 0.10
C PHE A 343 -0.41 11.46 0.86
N PHE A 344 0.69 10.93 0.32
CA PHE A 344 2.03 11.17 0.85
C PHE A 344 2.67 12.43 0.26
N GLU A 345 2.36 12.75 -0.99
CA GLU A 345 3.04 13.82 -1.74
C GLU A 345 2.30 15.16 -1.67
N GLU A 346 0.97 15.14 -1.67
CA GLU A 346 0.11 16.33 -1.57
C GLU A 346 -0.93 16.16 -0.45
N PRO A 347 -0.51 15.92 0.82
CA PRO A 347 -1.41 15.58 1.93
C PRO A 347 -2.43 16.68 2.25
N ASP A 348 -2.08 17.96 2.06
CA ASP A 348 -2.99 19.08 2.31
C ASP A 348 -4.17 19.06 1.35
N LYS A 349 -3.90 18.87 0.06
CA LYS A 349 -4.95 18.71 -0.96
C LYS A 349 -5.83 17.49 -0.67
N MET A 350 -5.20 16.37 -0.28
CA MET A 350 -5.94 15.18 0.12
C MET A 350 -6.90 15.48 1.28
N ARG A 351 -6.42 16.09 2.36
CA ARG A 351 -7.25 16.45 3.52
C ARG A 351 -8.39 17.41 3.16
N GLN A 352 -8.13 18.36 2.28
CA GLN A 352 -9.15 19.30 1.80
C GLN A 352 -10.28 18.55 1.07
N ILE A 353 -9.95 17.64 0.15
CA ILE A 353 -10.92 16.83 -0.60
C ILE A 353 -11.73 15.94 0.37
N LEU A 354 -11.05 15.28 1.30
CA LEU A 354 -11.72 14.42 2.28
C LEU A 354 -12.74 15.18 3.12
N ARG A 355 -12.39 16.38 3.60
CA ARG A 355 -13.28 17.21 4.42
C ARG A 355 -14.42 17.85 3.63
N ALA A 356 -14.11 18.40 2.45
CA ALA A 356 -15.07 19.19 1.68
C ALA A 356 -16.04 18.31 0.89
N ASP A 357 -15.55 17.21 0.31
CA ASP A 357 -16.34 16.39 -0.61
C ASP A 357 -16.69 15.02 -0.02
N VAL A 358 -15.70 14.27 0.46
CA VAL A 358 -15.93 12.88 0.88
C VAL A 358 -16.84 12.79 2.10
N LEU A 359 -16.57 13.57 3.16
CA LEU A 359 -17.36 13.56 4.39
C LEU A 359 -18.77 14.15 4.19
N THR A 360 -18.94 15.02 3.20
CA THR A 360 -20.23 15.68 2.89
C THR A 360 -21.02 14.95 1.81
N GLY A 361 -20.42 13.96 1.15
CA GLY A 361 -21.04 13.23 0.06
C GLY A 361 -21.22 14.08 -1.22
N THR A 362 -20.35 15.07 -1.44
CA THR A 362 -20.37 15.98 -2.61
C THR A 362 -19.10 15.80 -3.46
N ASN A 363 -18.99 16.56 -4.56
CA ASN A 363 -17.85 16.53 -5.49
C ASN A 363 -17.46 17.93 -5.98
N GLY A 364 -17.64 18.93 -5.12
CA GLY A 364 -17.44 20.35 -5.49
C GLY A 364 -16.00 20.71 -5.84
N LEU A 365 -15.01 19.95 -5.36
CA LEU A 365 -13.58 20.13 -5.65
C LEU A 365 -13.07 19.21 -6.78
N ALA A 366 -13.94 18.36 -7.34
CA ALA A 366 -13.55 17.44 -8.41
C ALA A 366 -13.12 18.18 -9.68
N ASP A 367 -12.27 17.55 -10.47
CA ASP A 367 -11.90 18.05 -11.79
C ASP A 367 -13.16 18.23 -12.65
N PRO A 368 -13.21 19.23 -13.52
CA PRO A 368 -14.30 19.38 -14.48
C PRO A 368 -14.50 18.10 -15.33
N GLN A 369 -15.75 17.69 -15.50
CA GLN A 369 -16.12 16.53 -16.30
C GLN A 369 -16.28 16.90 -17.77
#